data_430ba8efcca1ed7c22ac6fcdcb027c7c
#
_entry.id   430ba8efcca1ed7c22ac6fcdcb027c7c
#
_cell.length_a   1.000
_cell.length_b   1.000
_cell.length_c   1.000
_cell.angle_alpha   90.00
_cell.angle_beta   90.00
_cell.angle_gamma   90.00
#
_symmetry.space_group_name_H-M   'P 1'
#
loop_
_entity.id
_entity.type
_entity.pdbx_description
1 polymer ?
#
loop_
_entity_poly.entity_id
_entity_poly.type
_entity_poly.pdbx_seq_one_letter_code
_entity_poly.pdbx_strand_id
1 'polypeptide(L)'
;MNALGKALLGLHAWGGMIFGWLLVPIFVAGSIAVFEPEISHWMRPEVNSAVFLPSTATALGEARLREVGAGAPIWRLRLPNGREPSIGIAWGSNPRALKEETLDAASARPLALRKTEGGHFFTHFHAELLLESPGKWIVGAVSIVLLAALVSGILVHHRIFSDFFTFRPRATRRRAWLDAHNLIGVATLPFLLMITYTGVVILAEAFMPAATYALYDGKPRANRADVVKSFERPALKEAAE
;
A
#
# COMPACT_ATOMS: atom_id res chain seq x y z
N MET A 1 26.42 -23.92 19.27
CA MET A 1 25.28 -23.74 18.36
C MET A 1 24.98 -25.06 17.69
N ASN A 2 23.74 -25.56 17.83
CA ASN A 2 23.29 -26.82 17.20
C ASN A 2 23.10 -26.63 15.66
N ALA A 3 22.81 -27.72 14.94
CA ALA A 3 22.61 -27.67 13.48
C ALA A 3 21.55 -26.69 13.04
N LEU A 4 20.42 -26.64 13.78
CA LEU A 4 19.31 -25.69 13.51
C LEU A 4 19.78 -24.24 13.65
N GLY A 5 20.50 -23.87 14.70
CA GLY A 5 21.02 -22.53 14.89
C GLY A 5 21.99 -22.09 13.79
N LYS A 6 22.80 -23.00 13.26
CA LYS A 6 23.67 -22.71 12.10
C LYS A 6 22.84 -22.47 10.83
N ALA A 7 21.80 -23.27 10.59
CA ALA A 7 20.91 -23.12 9.45
C ALA A 7 20.14 -21.78 9.49
N LEU A 8 19.60 -21.41 10.65
CA LEU A 8 18.89 -20.13 10.85
C LEU A 8 19.82 -18.93 10.66
N LEU A 9 21.06 -19.00 11.18
CA LEU A 9 22.05 -17.95 10.95
C LEU A 9 22.42 -17.84 9.47
N GLY A 10 22.58 -18.97 8.78
CA GLY A 10 22.81 -19.01 7.35
C GLY A 10 21.65 -18.37 6.56
N LEU A 11 20.40 -18.73 6.89
CA LEU A 11 19.20 -18.15 6.27
C LEU A 11 19.14 -16.64 6.48
N HIS A 12 19.36 -16.16 7.71
CA HIS A 12 19.38 -14.73 8.03
C HIS A 12 20.47 -13.99 7.24
N ALA A 13 21.72 -14.51 7.27
CA ALA A 13 22.85 -13.84 6.64
C ALA A 13 22.75 -13.83 5.11
N TRP A 14 22.49 -14.98 4.49
CA TRP A 14 22.40 -15.09 3.03
C TRP A 14 21.12 -14.45 2.48
N GLY A 15 19.99 -14.64 3.16
CA GLY A 15 18.73 -13.98 2.79
C GLY A 15 18.86 -12.46 2.84
N GLY A 16 19.43 -11.92 3.93
CA GLY A 16 19.67 -10.49 4.05
C GLY A 16 20.67 -9.95 3.02
N MET A 17 21.75 -10.68 2.74
CA MET A 17 22.77 -10.23 1.78
C MET A 17 22.27 -10.25 0.33
N ILE A 18 21.56 -11.31 -0.08
CA ILE A 18 21.08 -11.46 -1.47
C ILE A 18 19.91 -10.52 -1.73
N PHE A 19 18.92 -10.50 -0.84
CA PHE A 19 17.68 -9.76 -1.05
C PHE A 19 17.69 -8.33 -0.48
N GLY A 20 18.66 -8.01 0.40
CA GLY A 20 18.80 -6.69 1.00
C GLY A 20 18.94 -5.57 -0.03
N TRP A 21 19.67 -5.82 -1.13
CA TRP A 21 19.82 -4.85 -2.21
C TRP A 21 18.51 -4.48 -2.89
N LEU A 22 17.58 -5.44 -3.01
CA LEU A 22 16.26 -5.20 -3.57
C LEU A 22 15.30 -4.61 -2.55
N LEU A 23 15.45 -4.98 -1.27
CA LEU A 23 14.64 -4.42 -0.18
C LEU A 23 14.86 -2.92 0.01
N VAL A 24 16.11 -2.43 -0.12
CA VAL A 24 16.41 -1.00 0.06
C VAL A 24 15.57 -0.11 -0.86
N PRO A 25 15.58 -0.25 -2.20
CA PRO A 25 14.75 0.58 -3.05
C PRO A 25 13.24 0.35 -2.84
N ILE A 26 12.81 -0.86 -2.50
CA ILE A 26 11.40 -1.13 -2.15
C ILE A 26 10.99 -0.33 -0.90
N PHE A 27 11.80 -0.34 0.16
CA PHE A 27 11.51 0.43 1.38
C PHE A 27 11.57 1.94 1.15
N VAL A 28 12.55 2.42 0.39
CA VAL A 28 12.64 3.85 0.02
C VAL A 28 11.39 4.27 -0.74
N ALA A 29 10.98 3.50 -1.75
CA ALA A 29 9.78 3.80 -2.51
C ALA A 29 8.52 3.75 -1.63
N GLY A 30 8.38 2.75 -0.75
CA GLY A 30 7.26 2.66 0.19
C GLY A 30 7.20 3.83 1.18
N SER A 31 8.34 4.32 1.63
CA SER A 31 8.42 5.51 2.49
C SER A 31 7.99 6.78 1.76
N ILE A 32 8.37 6.92 0.50
CA ILE A 32 7.99 8.05 -0.35
C ILE A 32 6.50 7.94 -0.74
N ALA A 33 5.98 6.75 -0.96
CA ALA A 33 4.59 6.50 -1.31
C ALA A 33 3.59 7.01 -0.27
N VAL A 34 4.00 7.17 1.00
CA VAL A 34 3.18 7.82 2.04
C VAL A 34 2.79 9.25 1.63
N PHE A 35 3.63 9.91 0.83
CA PHE A 35 3.44 11.27 0.33
C PHE A 35 2.90 11.29 -1.11
N GLU A 36 2.26 10.21 -1.56
CA GLU A 36 1.70 10.10 -2.91
C GLU A 36 0.78 11.28 -3.29
N PRO A 37 -0.20 11.70 -2.45
CA PRO A 37 -1.06 12.82 -2.78
C PRO A 37 -0.31 14.14 -2.88
N GLU A 38 0.63 14.41 -1.98
CA GLU A 38 1.41 15.64 -1.96
C GLU A 38 2.33 15.75 -3.19
N ILE A 39 3.00 14.65 -3.55
CA ILE A 39 3.85 14.59 -4.75
C ILE A 39 2.99 14.78 -6.00
N SER A 40 1.84 14.11 -6.07
CA SER A 40 0.91 14.24 -7.19
C SER A 40 0.37 15.66 -7.33
N HIS A 41 0.05 16.30 -6.21
CA HIS A 41 -0.39 17.70 -6.18
C HIS A 41 0.75 18.66 -6.60
N TRP A 42 1.97 18.46 -6.08
CA TRP A 42 3.14 19.24 -6.47
C TRP A 42 3.44 19.15 -7.98
N MET A 43 3.23 17.97 -8.57
CA MET A 43 3.42 17.76 -10.00
C MET A 43 2.25 18.27 -10.87
N ARG A 44 1.12 18.66 -10.25
CA ARG A 44 -0.10 19.16 -10.93
C ARG A 44 -0.52 20.52 -10.38
N PRO A 45 0.25 21.58 -10.65
CA PRO A 45 -0.04 22.93 -10.16
C PRO A 45 -1.36 23.51 -10.69
N GLU A 46 -2.01 22.84 -11.65
CA GLU A 46 -3.35 23.18 -12.14
C GLU A 46 -4.44 22.93 -11.09
N VAL A 47 -4.17 22.07 -10.10
CA VAL A 47 -5.08 21.79 -8.99
C VAL A 47 -4.93 22.87 -7.94
N ASN A 48 -5.94 23.68 -7.76
CA ASN A 48 -5.91 24.80 -6.81
C ASN A 48 -6.30 24.30 -5.40
N SER A 49 -5.58 24.76 -4.37
CA SER A 49 -5.88 24.46 -2.97
C SER A 49 -6.97 25.40 -2.42
N ALA A 50 -8.10 25.49 -3.09
CA ALA A 50 -9.20 26.33 -2.64
C ALA A 50 -9.88 25.76 -1.39
N VAL A 51 -10.35 26.65 -0.53
CA VAL A 51 -11.22 26.27 0.59
C VAL A 51 -12.56 25.82 0.04
N PHE A 52 -13.00 24.65 0.45
CA PHE A 52 -14.26 24.05 0.02
C PHE A 52 -15.15 23.67 1.21
N LEU A 53 -16.46 23.68 0.98
CA LEU A 53 -17.43 23.08 1.91
C LEU A 53 -17.80 21.68 1.41
N PRO A 54 -17.69 20.63 2.24
CA PRO A 54 -17.98 19.26 1.80
C PRO A 54 -19.37 19.08 1.18
N SER A 55 -20.38 19.74 1.71
CA SER A 55 -21.75 19.70 1.16
C SER A 55 -21.84 20.30 -0.24
N THR A 56 -21.17 21.42 -0.46
CA THR A 56 -21.11 22.08 -1.78
C THR A 56 -20.36 21.20 -2.77
N ALA A 57 -19.21 20.66 -2.39
CA ALA A 57 -18.42 19.76 -3.24
C ALA A 57 -19.20 18.50 -3.66
N THR A 58 -19.99 17.94 -2.74
CA THR A 58 -20.87 16.79 -3.03
C THR A 58 -21.92 17.17 -4.07
N ALA A 59 -22.64 18.27 -3.87
CA ALA A 59 -23.68 18.72 -4.78
C ALA A 59 -23.13 19.03 -6.19
N LEU A 60 -21.97 19.68 -6.26
CA LEU A 60 -21.30 20.00 -7.52
C LEU A 60 -20.84 18.74 -8.27
N GLY A 61 -20.22 17.81 -7.57
CA GLY A 61 -19.79 16.55 -8.18
C GLY A 61 -20.95 15.68 -8.65
N GLU A 62 -22.04 15.62 -7.87
CA GLU A 62 -23.24 14.90 -8.26
C GLU A 62 -23.94 15.54 -9.47
N ALA A 63 -24.05 16.87 -9.50
CA ALA A 63 -24.62 17.58 -10.65
C ALA A 63 -23.86 17.29 -11.94
N ARG A 64 -22.52 17.30 -11.87
CA ARG A 64 -21.68 16.95 -13.03
C ARG A 64 -21.82 15.48 -13.42
N LEU A 65 -21.89 14.54 -12.47
CA LEU A 65 -22.13 13.13 -12.76
C LEU A 65 -23.46 12.88 -13.44
N ARG A 66 -24.52 13.62 -13.07
CA ARG A 66 -25.82 13.54 -13.75
C ARG A 66 -25.74 14.00 -15.20
N GLU A 67 -24.89 14.98 -15.50
CA GLU A 67 -24.68 15.49 -16.85
C GLU A 67 -23.89 14.52 -17.72
N VAL A 68 -22.68 14.09 -17.25
CA VAL A 68 -21.74 13.32 -18.07
C VAL A 68 -21.92 11.81 -17.97
N GLY A 69 -22.49 11.34 -16.86
CA GLY A 69 -22.68 9.92 -16.54
C GLY A 69 -24.13 9.44 -16.72
N ALA A 70 -25.00 10.21 -17.39
CA ALA A 70 -26.38 9.82 -17.62
C ALA A 70 -26.48 8.42 -18.24
N GLY A 71 -27.24 7.53 -17.58
CA GLY A 71 -27.40 6.13 -18.02
C GLY A 71 -26.25 5.18 -17.66
N ALA A 72 -25.16 5.64 -17.07
CA ALA A 72 -24.11 4.78 -16.57
C ALA A 72 -24.53 4.09 -15.26
N PRO A 73 -24.41 2.75 -15.14
CA PRO A 73 -24.83 2.02 -13.94
C PRO A 73 -23.88 2.21 -12.75
N ILE A 74 -22.67 2.72 -12.98
CA ILE A 74 -21.67 2.92 -11.93
C ILE A 74 -21.28 4.39 -11.92
N TRP A 75 -21.46 5.02 -10.77
CA TRP A 75 -20.95 6.34 -10.46
C TRP A 75 -20.03 6.26 -9.26
N ARG A 76 -18.95 7.02 -9.32
CA ARG A 76 -17.99 7.14 -8.22
C ARG A 76 -17.69 8.63 -8.02
N LEU A 77 -17.84 9.11 -6.80
CA LEU A 77 -17.54 10.47 -6.40
C LEU A 77 -16.46 10.44 -5.32
N ARG A 78 -15.36 11.11 -5.56
CA ARG A 78 -14.30 11.34 -4.59
C ARG A 78 -14.35 12.80 -4.15
N LEU A 79 -14.59 13.00 -2.87
CA LEU A 79 -14.67 14.33 -2.28
C LEU A 79 -13.28 14.89 -2.01
N PRO A 80 -13.09 16.21 -2.14
CA PRO A 80 -11.85 16.86 -1.78
C PRO A 80 -11.58 16.69 -0.28
N ASN A 81 -10.31 16.63 0.06
CA ASN A 81 -9.82 16.56 1.44
C ASN A 81 -8.55 17.40 1.59
N GLY A 82 -7.96 17.44 2.82
CA GLY A 82 -6.77 18.26 3.09
C GLY A 82 -5.51 17.87 2.28
N ARG A 83 -5.47 16.66 1.70
CA ARG A 83 -4.36 16.18 0.88
C ARG A 83 -4.67 16.21 -0.62
N GLU A 84 -5.94 16.08 -1.00
CA GLU A 84 -6.43 16.10 -2.38
C GLU A 84 -7.55 17.13 -2.51
N PRO A 85 -7.27 18.38 -2.89
CA PRO A 85 -8.23 19.48 -2.87
C PRO A 85 -9.17 19.52 -4.10
N SER A 86 -9.24 18.48 -4.91
CA SER A 86 -10.07 18.38 -6.10
C SER A 86 -11.24 17.40 -5.93
N ILE A 87 -12.32 17.60 -6.66
CA ILE A 87 -13.41 16.64 -6.78
C ILE A 87 -13.06 15.66 -7.89
N GLY A 88 -13.00 14.36 -7.57
CA GLY A 88 -12.86 13.30 -8.57
C GLY A 88 -14.22 12.71 -8.90
N ILE A 89 -14.56 12.58 -10.17
CA ILE A 89 -15.75 11.86 -10.61
C ILE A 89 -15.37 10.75 -11.58
N ALA A 90 -16.07 9.61 -11.49
CA ALA A 90 -15.89 8.53 -12.44
C ALA A 90 -17.23 7.85 -12.73
N TRP A 91 -17.44 7.43 -13.98
CA TRP A 91 -18.68 6.79 -14.42
C TRP A 91 -18.43 5.78 -15.54
N GLY A 92 -19.30 4.81 -15.65
CA GLY A 92 -19.21 3.78 -16.70
C GLY A 92 -19.98 2.51 -16.38
N SER A 93 -19.86 1.52 -17.22
CA SER A 93 -20.46 0.19 -17.05
C SER A 93 -19.48 -0.87 -16.55
N ASN A 94 -18.19 -0.64 -16.71
CA ASN A 94 -17.15 -1.57 -16.26
C ASN A 94 -16.33 -0.94 -15.11
N PRO A 95 -16.32 -1.54 -13.90
CA PRO A 95 -15.57 -1.02 -12.76
C PRO A 95 -14.06 -0.84 -12.98
N ARG A 96 -13.50 -1.55 -13.99
CA ARG A 96 -12.07 -1.51 -14.34
C ARG A 96 -11.73 -0.50 -15.43
N ALA A 97 -12.75 0.07 -16.09
CA ALA A 97 -12.60 1.00 -17.22
C ALA A 97 -13.65 2.12 -17.11
N LEU A 98 -13.63 2.81 -15.96
CA LEU A 98 -14.45 4.00 -15.77
C LEU A 98 -13.83 5.17 -16.52
N LYS A 99 -14.66 6.04 -17.06
CA LYS A 99 -14.24 7.38 -17.48
C LYS A 99 -14.06 8.21 -16.24
N GLU A 100 -13.01 9.00 -16.18
CA GLU A 100 -12.67 9.82 -15.03
C GLU A 100 -12.52 11.28 -15.43
N GLU A 101 -12.97 12.15 -14.57
CA GLU A 101 -12.81 13.60 -14.70
C GLU A 101 -12.48 14.18 -13.32
N THR A 102 -11.57 15.17 -13.30
CA THR A 102 -11.23 15.90 -12.09
C THR A 102 -11.78 17.31 -12.20
N LEU A 103 -12.46 17.77 -11.16
CA LEU A 103 -13.08 19.09 -11.13
C LEU A 103 -12.41 19.96 -10.07
N ASP A 104 -12.34 21.23 -10.33
CA ASP A 104 -12.00 22.24 -9.33
C ASP A 104 -13.07 22.27 -8.23
N ALA A 105 -12.63 22.20 -6.96
CA ALA A 105 -13.54 22.06 -5.82
C ALA A 105 -14.40 23.29 -5.55
N ALA A 106 -14.00 24.46 -6.03
CA ALA A 106 -14.71 25.71 -5.82
C ALA A 106 -15.70 26.03 -6.97
N SER A 107 -15.30 25.76 -8.22
CA SER A 107 -16.07 26.14 -9.41
C SER A 107 -16.74 24.97 -10.13
N ALA A 108 -16.44 23.73 -9.74
CA ALA A 108 -16.84 22.50 -10.45
C ALA A 108 -16.43 22.45 -11.93
N ARG A 109 -15.50 23.29 -12.36
CA ARG A 109 -15.00 23.26 -13.73
C ARG A 109 -14.07 22.07 -13.93
N PRO A 110 -14.18 21.34 -15.05
CA PRO A 110 -13.23 20.31 -15.39
C PRO A 110 -11.81 20.87 -15.48
N LEU A 111 -10.88 20.18 -14.82
CA LEU A 111 -9.46 20.51 -14.86
C LEU A 111 -8.77 19.67 -15.93
N ALA A 112 -8.11 20.35 -16.87
CA ALA A 112 -7.23 19.70 -17.83
C ALA A 112 -5.89 19.38 -17.15
N LEU A 113 -5.83 18.24 -16.46
CA LEU A 113 -4.62 17.81 -15.76
C LEU A 113 -3.56 17.32 -16.74
N ARG A 114 -2.31 17.69 -16.47
CA ARG A 114 -1.17 17.09 -17.17
C ARG A 114 -1.06 15.61 -16.85
N LYS A 115 -0.66 14.81 -17.84
CA LYS A 115 -0.40 13.38 -17.62
C LYS A 115 0.93 13.23 -16.87
N THR A 116 0.86 12.70 -15.67
CA THR A 116 2.02 12.37 -14.84
C THR A 116 1.67 11.19 -13.93
N GLU A 117 2.63 10.32 -13.68
CA GLU A 117 2.48 9.26 -12.67
C GLU A 117 2.41 9.84 -11.25
N GLY A 118 2.99 11.02 -11.04
CA GLY A 118 3.00 11.66 -9.73
C GLY A 118 3.59 10.77 -8.64
N GLY A 119 2.99 10.83 -7.47
CA GLY A 119 3.36 9.97 -6.35
C GLY A 119 3.02 8.50 -6.57
N HIS A 120 2.10 8.20 -7.49
CA HIS A 120 1.66 6.84 -7.83
C HIS A 120 2.81 5.96 -8.35
N PHE A 121 3.81 6.55 -9.00
CA PHE A 121 5.05 5.88 -9.38
C PHE A 121 5.68 5.12 -8.20
N PHE A 122 5.79 5.74 -7.04
CA PHE A 122 6.40 5.13 -5.86
C PHE A 122 5.56 4.00 -5.28
N THR A 123 4.24 4.13 -5.31
CA THR A 123 3.31 3.07 -4.89
C THR A 123 3.42 1.86 -5.79
N HIS A 124 3.44 2.05 -7.11
CA HIS A 124 3.63 0.96 -8.09
C HIS A 124 5.02 0.33 -7.98
N PHE A 125 6.06 1.14 -7.81
CA PHE A 125 7.40 0.59 -7.61
C PHE A 125 7.47 -0.27 -6.35
N HIS A 126 6.91 0.22 -5.23
CA HIS A 126 6.89 -0.52 -3.96
C HIS A 126 6.13 -1.84 -4.06
N ALA A 127 4.96 -1.83 -4.69
CA ALA A 127 4.08 -2.98 -4.73
C ALA A 127 4.44 -4.01 -5.81
N GLU A 128 5.05 -3.57 -6.92
CA GLU A 128 5.19 -4.40 -8.12
C GLU A 128 6.40 -4.05 -9.01
N LEU A 129 7.35 -3.23 -8.51
CA LEU A 129 8.58 -2.84 -9.22
C LEU A 129 8.33 -2.28 -10.63
N LEU A 130 7.17 -1.69 -10.88
CA LEU A 130 6.71 -1.24 -12.21
C LEU A 130 6.61 -2.37 -13.26
N LEU A 131 6.59 -3.64 -12.83
CA LEU A 131 6.54 -4.82 -13.70
C LEU A 131 5.16 -5.49 -13.69
N GLU A 132 4.15 -4.88 -13.07
CA GLU A 132 2.80 -5.45 -12.94
C GLU A 132 2.81 -6.84 -12.27
N SER A 133 2.19 -7.84 -12.91
CA SER A 133 2.06 -9.19 -12.34
C SER A 133 3.40 -9.85 -11.98
N PRO A 134 4.43 -9.89 -12.83
CA PRO A 134 5.75 -10.40 -12.46
C PRO A 134 6.38 -9.69 -11.25
N GLY A 135 6.19 -8.37 -11.17
CA GLY A 135 6.71 -7.58 -10.05
C GLY A 135 6.08 -7.96 -8.72
N LYS A 136 4.77 -8.21 -8.69
CA LYS A 136 4.07 -8.70 -7.48
C LYS A 136 4.65 -10.02 -6.97
N TRP A 137 4.98 -10.94 -7.86
CA TRP A 137 5.63 -12.20 -7.50
C TRP A 137 7.01 -11.97 -6.89
N ILE A 138 7.81 -11.08 -7.48
CA ILE A 138 9.15 -10.75 -6.97
C ILE A 138 9.03 -10.10 -5.59
N VAL A 139 8.23 -9.04 -5.44
CA VAL A 139 8.04 -8.32 -4.17
C VAL A 139 7.54 -9.27 -3.08
N GLY A 140 6.61 -10.13 -3.41
CA GLY A 140 6.10 -11.07 -2.44
C GLY A 140 7.09 -12.15 -2.05
N ALA A 141 7.85 -12.72 -2.98
CA ALA A 141 8.92 -13.67 -2.67
C ALA A 141 9.96 -13.03 -1.73
N VAL A 142 10.36 -11.79 -2.03
CA VAL A 142 11.29 -11.02 -1.20
C VAL A 142 10.69 -10.72 0.18
N SER A 143 9.39 -10.43 0.26
CA SER A 143 8.68 -10.21 1.53
C SER A 143 8.64 -11.47 2.39
N ILE A 144 8.45 -12.65 1.79
CA ILE A 144 8.52 -13.94 2.50
C ILE A 144 9.93 -14.18 3.03
N VAL A 145 10.96 -13.92 2.24
CA VAL A 145 12.35 -14.03 2.68
C VAL A 145 12.66 -13.05 3.82
N LEU A 146 12.17 -11.82 3.73
CA LEU A 146 12.30 -10.83 4.81
C LEU A 146 11.62 -11.33 6.09
N LEU A 147 10.40 -11.85 6.01
CA LEU A 147 9.68 -12.39 7.16
C LEU A 147 10.48 -13.54 7.81
N ALA A 148 11.02 -14.45 7.00
CA ALA A 148 11.89 -15.55 7.47
C ALA A 148 13.18 -15.00 8.10
N ALA A 149 13.78 -13.95 7.55
CA ALA A 149 14.95 -13.30 8.11
C ALA A 149 14.65 -12.61 9.44
N LEU A 150 13.51 -11.94 9.60
CA LEU A 150 13.10 -11.34 10.86
C LEU A 150 12.91 -12.40 11.95
N VAL A 151 12.17 -13.46 11.65
CA VAL A 151 11.94 -14.56 12.58
C VAL A 151 13.26 -15.26 12.95
N SER A 152 14.10 -15.58 11.97
CA SER A 152 15.41 -16.21 12.24
C SER A 152 16.34 -15.29 13.04
N GLY A 153 16.29 -13.99 12.81
CA GLY A 153 17.04 -13.00 13.59
C GLY A 153 16.67 -13.03 15.07
N ILE A 154 15.37 -13.10 15.38
CA ILE A 154 14.87 -13.23 16.78
C ILE A 154 15.36 -14.53 17.40
N LEU A 155 15.24 -15.65 16.68
CA LEU A 155 15.58 -16.98 17.19
C LEU A 155 17.08 -17.17 17.42
N VAL A 156 17.91 -16.56 16.59
CA VAL A 156 19.40 -16.68 16.69
C VAL A 156 19.96 -15.75 17.76
N HIS A 157 19.31 -14.62 18.02
CA HIS A 157 19.85 -13.60 18.90
C HIS A 157 19.34 -13.73 20.34
N HIS A 158 20.00 -14.57 21.15
CA HIS A 158 19.59 -14.88 22.53
C HIS A 158 19.49 -13.67 23.48
N ARG A 159 20.18 -12.57 23.17
CA ARG A 159 20.25 -11.37 24.02
C ARG A 159 19.75 -10.12 23.31
N ILE A 160 18.71 -10.29 22.49
CA ILE A 160 18.22 -9.25 21.61
C ILE A 160 17.94 -7.91 22.35
N PHE A 161 17.34 -7.96 23.54
CA PHE A 161 17.01 -6.76 24.32
C PHE A 161 18.20 -6.23 25.13
N SER A 162 19.10 -7.08 25.61
CA SER A 162 20.28 -6.61 26.37
C SER A 162 21.32 -5.98 25.45
N ASP A 163 21.49 -6.54 24.24
CA ASP A 163 22.44 -6.02 23.26
C ASP A 163 21.91 -4.78 22.53
N PHE A 164 20.60 -4.54 22.57
CA PHE A 164 19.96 -3.32 22.05
C PHE A 164 20.56 -2.04 22.64
N PHE A 165 20.86 -2.04 23.96
CA PHE A 165 21.44 -0.89 24.64
C PHE A 165 22.97 -0.80 24.55
N THR A 166 23.64 -1.67 23.78
CA THR A 166 25.11 -1.78 23.73
C THR A 166 25.70 -1.25 22.43
N PHE A 167 25.23 -0.12 21.91
CA PHE A 167 25.82 0.50 20.73
C PHE A 167 27.21 1.10 21.02
N ARG A 168 28.23 0.65 20.28
CA ARG A 168 29.65 1.02 20.46
C ARG A 168 30.20 1.68 19.19
N PRO A 169 29.96 2.98 18.96
CA PRO A 169 30.36 3.64 17.70
C PRO A 169 31.89 3.77 17.53
N ARG A 170 32.64 3.72 18.66
CA ARG A 170 34.12 3.81 18.66
C ARG A 170 34.81 2.44 18.61
N ALA A 171 34.09 1.35 18.53
CA ALA A 171 34.65 0.02 18.33
C ALA A 171 35.22 -0.17 16.92
N THR A 172 35.74 -1.38 16.64
CA THR A 172 36.13 -1.72 15.26
C THR A 172 34.93 -1.51 14.30
N ARG A 173 35.23 -1.13 13.06
CA ARG A 173 34.21 -0.85 12.03
C ARG A 173 33.17 -1.97 11.90
N ARG A 174 33.65 -3.22 11.88
CA ARG A 174 32.77 -4.41 11.83
C ARG A 174 31.82 -4.47 13.04
N ARG A 175 32.34 -4.19 14.25
CA ARG A 175 31.55 -4.26 15.48
C ARG A 175 30.53 -3.14 15.53
N ALA A 176 30.89 -1.94 15.15
CA ALA A 176 29.97 -0.79 15.12
C ALA A 176 28.80 -1.03 14.16
N TRP A 177 29.06 -1.64 12.98
CA TRP A 177 27.99 -2.00 12.05
C TRP A 177 27.06 -3.11 12.56
N LEU A 178 27.61 -4.11 13.27
CA LEU A 178 26.79 -5.14 13.89
C LEU A 178 25.93 -4.58 15.02
N ASP A 179 26.49 -3.71 15.87
CA ASP A 179 25.74 -3.07 16.93
C ASP A 179 24.64 -2.13 16.35
N ALA A 180 24.92 -1.41 15.26
CA ALA A 180 23.95 -0.59 14.55
C ALA A 180 22.83 -1.44 13.93
N HIS A 181 23.16 -2.56 13.30
CA HIS A 181 22.18 -3.50 12.75
C HIS A 181 21.26 -4.04 13.85
N ASN A 182 21.81 -4.45 14.98
CA ASN A 182 21.02 -4.91 16.12
C ASN A 182 20.12 -3.82 16.68
N LEU A 183 20.66 -2.62 16.88
CA LEU A 183 19.90 -1.48 17.39
C LEU A 183 18.72 -1.12 16.48
N ILE A 184 18.99 -0.92 15.20
CA ILE A 184 17.96 -0.58 14.21
C ILE A 184 16.99 -1.73 14.04
N GLY A 185 17.50 -2.96 13.91
CA GLY A 185 16.69 -4.16 13.72
C GLY A 185 15.71 -4.38 14.86
N VAL A 186 16.14 -4.23 16.12
CA VAL A 186 15.26 -4.40 17.28
C VAL A 186 14.27 -3.24 17.41
N ALA A 187 14.72 -1.99 17.19
CA ALA A 187 13.84 -0.82 17.26
C ALA A 187 12.71 -0.87 16.21
N THR A 188 12.99 -1.37 15.02
CA THR A 188 12.02 -1.44 13.93
C THR A 188 11.26 -2.77 13.85
N LEU A 189 11.68 -3.79 14.61
CA LEU A 189 11.17 -5.16 14.51
C LEU A 189 9.65 -5.28 14.54
N PRO A 190 8.91 -4.70 15.51
CA PRO A 190 7.46 -4.85 15.57
C PRO A 190 6.77 -4.26 14.33
N PHE A 191 7.27 -3.12 13.85
CA PHE A 191 6.74 -2.45 12.66
C PHE A 191 7.06 -3.24 11.39
N LEU A 192 8.30 -3.72 11.24
CA LEU A 192 8.71 -4.52 10.09
C LEU A 192 7.95 -5.84 10.02
N LEU A 193 7.75 -6.53 11.15
CA LEU A 193 6.92 -7.73 11.21
C LEU A 193 5.49 -7.45 10.76
N MET A 194 4.87 -6.40 11.29
CA MET A 194 3.51 -6.02 10.96
C MET A 194 3.39 -5.66 9.48
N ILE A 195 4.24 -4.77 8.97
CA ILE A 195 4.18 -4.29 7.58
C ILE A 195 4.46 -5.44 6.61
N THR A 196 5.49 -6.26 6.88
CA THR A 196 5.83 -7.37 6.00
C THR A 196 4.74 -8.44 6.00
N TYR A 197 4.20 -8.79 7.16
CA TYR A 197 3.10 -9.75 7.25
C TYR A 197 1.85 -9.25 6.52
N THR A 198 1.43 -8.02 6.77
CA THR A 198 0.26 -7.45 6.08
C THR A 198 0.48 -7.31 4.58
N GLY A 199 1.70 -6.95 4.14
CA GLY A 199 2.06 -6.93 2.72
C GLY A 199 1.95 -8.31 2.06
N VAL A 200 2.43 -9.36 2.72
CA VAL A 200 2.28 -10.75 2.24
C VAL A 200 0.80 -11.13 2.15
N VAL A 201 -0.02 -10.76 3.15
CA VAL A 201 -1.47 -11.03 3.14
C VAL A 201 -2.17 -10.31 2.00
N ILE A 202 -1.85 -9.04 1.76
CA ILE A 202 -2.42 -8.26 0.64
C ILE A 202 -2.06 -8.88 -0.70
N LEU A 203 -0.84 -9.38 -0.84
CA LEU A 203 -0.37 -10.04 -2.05
C LEU A 203 -0.75 -11.53 -2.13
N ALA A 204 -1.39 -12.10 -1.09
CA ALA A 204 -1.71 -13.53 -1.01
C ALA A 204 -2.58 -14.01 -2.17
N GLU A 205 -3.49 -13.18 -2.68
CA GLU A 205 -4.28 -13.52 -3.88
C GLU A 205 -3.40 -13.81 -5.11
N ALA A 206 -2.22 -13.16 -5.20
CA ALA A 206 -1.28 -13.39 -6.29
C ALA A 206 -0.46 -14.68 -6.08
N PHE A 207 -0.09 -15.02 -4.82
CA PHE A 207 0.80 -16.16 -4.52
C PHE A 207 0.07 -17.45 -4.16
N MET A 208 -1.10 -17.34 -3.54
CA MET A 208 -1.87 -18.46 -3.00
C MET A 208 -3.28 -18.49 -3.60
N PRO A 209 -3.43 -18.47 -4.91
CA PRO A 209 -4.76 -18.55 -5.54
C PRO A 209 -5.50 -19.80 -5.10
N ALA A 210 -4.79 -20.87 -4.74
CA ALA A 210 -5.36 -22.12 -4.26
C ALA A 210 -6.26 -21.93 -3.02
N ALA A 211 -5.93 -21.02 -2.11
CA ALA A 211 -6.76 -20.72 -0.94
C ALA A 211 -8.10 -20.07 -1.37
N THR A 212 -8.05 -19.12 -2.31
CA THR A 212 -9.24 -18.50 -2.87
C THR A 212 -10.07 -19.50 -3.68
N TYR A 213 -9.40 -20.38 -4.44
CA TYR A 213 -10.07 -21.45 -5.20
C TYR A 213 -10.75 -22.47 -4.28
N ALA A 214 -10.11 -22.85 -3.16
CA ALA A 214 -10.68 -23.81 -2.21
C ALA A 214 -11.89 -23.25 -1.45
N LEU A 215 -11.87 -21.95 -1.11
CA LEU A 215 -12.94 -21.32 -0.34
C LEU A 215 -14.11 -20.83 -1.20
N TYR A 216 -13.87 -20.50 -2.47
CA TYR A 216 -14.83 -19.84 -3.36
C TYR A 216 -15.02 -20.55 -4.72
N ASP A 217 -14.79 -21.85 -4.80
CA ASP A 217 -14.95 -22.66 -6.01
C ASP A 217 -14.31 -22.02 -7.28
N GLY A 218 -13.14 -21.45 -7.13
CA GLY A 218 -12.44 -20.80 -8.24
C GLY A 218 -13.02 -19.46 -8.69
N LYS A 219 -13.92 -18.86 -7.90
CA LYS A 219 -14.54 -17.57 -8.21
C LYS A 219 -14.00 -16.45 -7.30
N PRO A 220 -12.83 -15.88 -7.59
CA PRO A 220 -12.25 -14.79 -6.75
C PRO A 220 -13.16 -13.54 -6.64
N ARG A 221 -14.15 -13.41 -7.54
CA ARG A 221 -15.18 -12.37 -7.45
C ARG A 221 -16.22 -12.61 -6.35
N ALA A 222 -16.44 -13.87 -5.95
CA ALA A 222 -17.36 -14.20 -4.87
C ALA A 222 -16.84 -13.66 -3.53
N ASN A 223 -15.54 -13.77 -3.28
CA ASN A 223 -14.89 -13.20 -2.09
C ASN A 223 -15.16 -11.69 -1.95
N ARG A 224 -14.97 -10.93 -3.04
CA ARG A 224 -15.27 -9.49 -3.02
C ARG A 224 -16.76 -9.19 -2.85
N ALA A 225 -17.63 -9.99 -3.45
CA ALA A 225 -19.07 -9.82 -3.31
C ALA A 225 -19.52 -10.08 -1.87
N ASP A 226 -18.98 -11.10 -1.21
CA ASP A 226 -19.30 -11.41 0.18
C ASP A 226 -18.81 -10.37 1.15
N VAL A 227 -17.59 -9.84 0.95
CA VAL A 227 -17.06 -8.73 1.73
C VAL A 227 -17.93 -7.47 1.54
N VAL A 228 -18.30 -7.13 0.30
CA VAL A 228 -19.18 -5.97 0.04
C VAL A 228 -20.54 -6.15 0.67
N LYS A 229 -21.16 -7.32 0.57
CA LYS A 229 -22.44 -7.63 1.23
C LYS A 229 -22.37 -7.50 2.76
N SER A 230 -21.25 -7.85 3.38
CA SER A 230 -21.06 -7.70 4.83
C SER A 230 -21.05 -6.23 5.29
N PHE A 231 -20.80 -5.29 4.38
CA PHE A 231 -20.86 -3.84 4.63
C PHE A 231 -22.14 -3.16 4.11
N GLU A 232 -22.99 -3.88 3.36
CA GLU A 232 -24.32 -3.37 3.01
C GLU A 232 -25.14 -3.24 4.30
N ARG A 233 -25.39 -2.01 4.73
CA ARG A 233 -26.38 -1.75 5.79
C ARG A 233 -27.71 -2.36 5.35
N PRO A 234 -28.41 -3.09 6.22
CA PRO A 234 -29.78 -3.47 5.92
C PRO A 234 -30.53 -2.18 5.55
N ALA A 235 -31.17 -2.21 4.39
CA ALA A 235 -31.92 -1.05 3.92
C ALA A 235 -32.82 -0.59 5.06
N LEU A 236 -32.76 0.70 5.39
CA LEU A 236 -33.69 1.36 6.32
C LEU A 236 -35.10 1.22 5.74
N LYS A 237 -35.72 0.08 5.93
CA LYS A 237 -37.09 -0.23 5.51
C LYS A 237 -38.14 0.18 6.55
N GLU A 238 -37.74 0.87 7.62
CA GLU A 238 -38.65 1.27 8.70
C GLU A 238 -38.40 2.69 9.17
N ALA A 239 -38.69 3.66 8.31
CA ALA A 239 -38.93 5.04 8.75
C ALA A 239 -39.97 5.70 7.83
N ALA A 240 -41.06 4.97 7.53
CA ALA A 240 -42.23 5.48 6.84
C ALA A 240 -43.49 4.71 7.30
N GLU A 241 -43.77 4.77 8.62
CA GLU A 241 -45.11 4.60 9.21
C GLU A 241 -45.32 5.66 10.29
#